data_46e301169db0199fade467ba0ef818c2
#
_entry.id   46e301169db0199fade467ba0ef818c2
#
_cell.length_a   1.000
_cell.length_b   1.000
_cell.length_c   1.000
_cell.angle_alpha   90.00
_cell.angle_beta   90.00
_cell.angle_gamma   90.00
#
_symmetry.space_group_name_H-M   'P 1'
#
loop_
_entity.id
_entity.type
_entity.pdbx_description
1 polymer ?
#
loop_
_entity_poly.entity_id
_entity_poly.type
_entity_poly.pdbx_seq_one_letter_code
_entity_poly.pdbx_strand_id
1 'polypeptide(L)'
;LKSASRNIALLLTIIVLIGGLTGCQHPIRNNYPNTFEDAVGLEKERPKEAHEEYLSIKNANDKNQEKASEALWRDADFGAKRFAGEMPLHPSAELVAMQTEGLNNAHESLKQLMEHYPETSFGKQAAAQRVEVEKQLDALNAKQFNYRLVDSFVALTGRHPAFSYWFALALIAVVVKGITMPLTLKMYKSQREMQKLQPVLKEVQKKYKDEPQLMQQKTMAVYKEHGVSPFASCLPMVIQLPFMIWVYNTIRLYEYHFANGKFLWVGSSLSLAHPTILGTDLAKFDIPLLVLYAGSNYLTMRLTPATDPSQAQQQKSMAVMTTGLMFFMFMQYKWSAAFIFYWLILNIISTAQQYYFVYRPNKARLASGEILPSPASGPSAKETSNRERSGANGSLNRTETAPKMSTSTGPRPKKRRPRP
;
A
#
# COMPACT_ATOMS: atom_id res chain seq x y z
N LEU A 1 16.01 -21.70 9.76
CA LEU A 1 16.20 -20.34 10.31
C LEU A 1 17.10 -19.48 9.44
N LYS A 2 18.29 -19.95 8.97
CA LYS A 2 19.21 -19.16 8.12
C LYS A 2 18.64 -18.79 6.73
N SER A 3 17.77 -19.61 6.12
CA SER A 3 17.12 -19.33 4.83
C SER A 3 16.01 -18.28 4.97
N ALA A 4 15.23 -18.33 6.03
CA ALA A 4 14.17 -17.33 6.29
C ALA A 4 14.75 -15.94 6.58
N SER A 5 15.86 -15.88 7.34
CA SER A 5 16.53 -14.60 7.61
C SER A 5 17.13 -13.97 6.34
N ARG A 6 17.65 -14.80 5.41
CA ARG A 6 18.22 -14.33 4.13
C ARG A 6 17.14 -13.78 3.19
N ASN A 7 15.97 -14.42 3.15
CA ASN A 7 14.85 -13.94 2.33
C ASN A 7 14.21 -12.67 2.92
N ILE A 8 14.17 -12.54 4.25
CA ILE A 8 13.73 -11.32 4.94
C ILE A 8 14.72 -10.17 4.70
N ALA A 9 16.03 -10.46 4.79
CA ALA A 9 17.06 -9.49 4.48
C ALA A 9 16.98 -9.02 3.01
N LEU A 10 16.72 -9.93 2.07
CA LEU A 10 16.54 -9.60 0.64
C LEU A 10 15.30 -8.75 0.40
N LEU A 11 14.19 -9.04 1.07
CA LEU A 11 12.95 -8.24 1.01
C LEU A 11 13.15 -6.86 1.61
N LEU A 12 13.84 -6.74 2.73
CA LEU A 12 14.21 -5.47 3.33
C LEU A 12 15.16 -4.66 2.43
N THR A 13 16.12 -5.33 1.79
CA THR A 13 17.03 -4.68 0.83
C THR A 13 16.29 -4.18 -0.41
N ILE A 14 15.32 -4.94 -0.92
CA ILE A 14 14.47 -4.52 -2.05
C ILE A 14 13.60 -3.32 -1.65
N ILE A 15 13.02 -3.32 -0.45
CA ILE A 15 12.21 -2.20 0.05
C ILE A 15 13.08 -0.96 0.27
N VAL A 16 14.31 -1.11 0.79
CA VAL A 16 15.28 -0.02 0.94
C VAL A 16 15.76 0.48 -0.42
N LEU A 17 15.98 -0.40 -1.40
CA LEU A 17 16.34 -0.03 -2.78
C LEU A 17 15.19 0.70 -3.49
N ILE A 18 13.94 0.25 -3.35
CA ILE A 18 12.77 0.94 -3.91
C ILE A 18 12.55 2.29 -3.21
N GLY A 19 12.73 2.36 -1.89
CA GLY A 19 12.69 3.61 -1.13
C GLY A 19 13.85 4.56 -1.45
N GLY A 20 15.04 4.01 -1.75
CA GLY A 20 16.22 4.79 -2.12
C GLY A 20 16.17 5.37 -3.55
N LEU A 21 15.40 4.75 -4.47
CA LEU A 21 15.25 5.25 -5.84
C LEU A 21 14.26 6.42 -5.97
N THR A 22 13.38 6.63 -4.96
CA THR A 22 12.47 7.79 -4.92
C THR A 22 13.00 8.95 -4.08
N GLY A 23 14.08 8.73 -3.37
CA GLY A 23 14.77 9.71 -2.50
C GLY A 23 16.00 10.30 -3.15
N CYS A 24 15.95 10.73 -4.42
CA CYS A 24 16.89 11.73 -4.89
C CYS A 24 16.56 13.06 -4.19
N GLN A 25 16.92 13.18 -2.93
CA GLN A 25 17.25 14.48 -2.37
C GLN A 25 18.46 14.95 -3.18
N HIS A 26 18.24 15.84 -4.14
CA HIS A 26 19.32 16.59 -4.72
C HIS A 26 20.10 17.21 -3.56
N PRO A 27 21.43 17.09 -3.52
CA PRO A 27 22.19 17.76 -2.49
C PRO A 27 21.83 19.24 -2.57
N ILE A 28 21.32 19.78 -1.45
CA ILE A 28 21.12 21.22 -1.28
C ILE A 28 22.46 21.85 -1.69
N ARG A 29 22.43 22.56 -2.79
CA ARG A 29 23.61 23.22 -3.36
C ARG A 29 23.87 24.45 -2.50
N ASN A 30 24.55 24.26 -1.37
CA ASN A 30 24.85 25.28 -0.36
C ASN A 30 25.80 26.40 -0.84
N ASN A 31 25.82 26.73 -2.13
CA ASN A 31 26.84 27.66 -2.69
C ASN A 31 26.27 28.82 -3.52
N TYR A 32 24.98 29.16 -3.38
CA TYR A 32 24.45 30.40 -3.97
C TYR A 32 23.99 31.33 -2.86
N PRO A 33 24.24 32.64 -2.97
CA PRO A 33 23.55 33.61 -2.14
C PRO A 33 22.09 33.52 -2.49
N ASN A 34 21.26 33.09 -1.52
CA ASN A 34 19.81 32.96 -1.64
C ASN A 34 19.20 34.34 -1.87
N THR A 35 19.09 34.77 -3.12
CA THR A 35 18.52 36.05 -3.50
C THR A 35 17.21 35.86 -4.25
N PHE A 36 16.32 36.83 -4.17
CA PHE A 36 15.10 36.82 -4.96
C PHE A 36 15.36 36.85 -6.47
N GLU A 37 16.47 37.45 -6.91
CA GLU A 37 16.87 37.49 -8.33
C GLU A 37 17.19 36.10 -8.84
N ASP A 38 17.89 35.28 -8.04
CA ASP A 38 18.20 33.90 -8.38
C ASP A 38 16.93 33.04 -8.49
N ALA A 39 16.00 33.19 -7.53
CA ALA A 39 14.72 32.49 -7.56
C ALA A 39 13.90 32.84 -8.81
N VAL A 40 13.76 34.13 -9.13
CA VAL A 40 13.07 34.62 -10.32
C VAL A 40 13.71 34.11 -11.61
N GLY A 41 15.05 34.06 -11.65
CA GLY A 41 15.78 33.50 -12.80
C GLY A 41 15.46 32.02 -13.08
N LEU A 42 15.12 31.26 -12.04
CA LEU A 42 14.76 29.84 -12.15
C LEU A 42 13.31 29.59 -12.57
N GLU A 43 12.39 30.53 -12.40
CA GLU A 43 10.95 30.33 -12.58
C GLU A 43 10.56 29.74 -13.93
N LYS A 44 11.20 30.15 -15.02
CA LYS A 44 10.87 29.71 -16.37
C LYS A 44 11.47 28.34 -16.71
N GLU A 45 12.75 28.14 -16.39
CA GLU A 45 13.51 26.97 -16.83
C GLU A 45 13.45 25.82 -15.83
N ARG A 46 13.49 26.12 -14.53
CA ARG A 46 13.59 25.14 -13.45
C ARG A 46 12.64 25.45 -12.29
N PRO A 47 11.33 25.34 -12.52
CA PRO A 47 10.31 25.79 -11.56
C PRO A 47 10.32 25.08 -10.20
N LYS A 48 10.74 23.81 -10.17
CA LYS A 48 10.90 23.09 -8.89
C LYS A 48 12.04 23.69 -8.07
N GLU A 49 13.14 24.02 -8.73
CA GLU A 49 14.27 24.66 -8.07
C GLU A 49 13.92 26.09 -7.64
N ALA A 50 13.10 26.83 -8.41
CA ALA A 50 12.59 28.14 -8.01
C ALA A 50 11.77 28.07 -6.71
N HIS A 51 10.87 27.11 -6.61
CA HIS A 51 10.11 26.87 -5.38
C HIS A 51 11.02 26.55 -4.18
N GLU A 52 11.98 25.66 -4.36
CA GLU A 52 12.97 25.31 -3.31
C GLU A 52 13.79 26.54 -2.91
N GLU A 53 14.15 27.41 -3.86
CA GLU A 53 14.91 28.62 -3.60
C GLU A 53 14.10 29.64 -2.79
N TYR A 54 12.82 29.85 -3.10
CA TYR A 54 11.93 30.70 -2.29
C TYR A 54 11.81 30.19 -0.85
N LEU A 55 11.64 28.87 -0.65
CA LEU A 55 11.64 28.27 0.68
C LEU A 55 12.98 28.41 1.41
N SER A 56 14.08 28.35 0.67
CA SER A 56 15.43 28.58 1.21
C SER A 56 15.61 30.02 1.70
N ILE A 57 15.17 31.00 0.90
CA ILE A 57 15.16 32.45 1.28
C ILE A 57 14.31 32.65 2.53
N LYS A 58 13.11 32.05 2.59
CA LYS A 58 12.24 32.10 3.78
C LYS A 58 12.97 31.57 5.01
N ASN A 59 13.59 30.39 4.93
CA ASN A 59 14.29 29.76 6.05
C ASN A 59 15.53 30.53 6.51
N ALA A 60 16.28 31.11 5.56
CA ALA A 60 17.43 31.96 5.85
C ALA A 60 17.07 33.27 6.55
N ASN A 61 15.82 33.73 6.36
CA ASN A 61 15.32 35.00 6.91
C ASN A 61 14.23 34.80 8.00
N ASP A 62 14.19 33.67 8.67
CA ASP A 62 13.15 33.32 9.65
C ASP A 62 13.01 34.37 10.80
N LYS A 63 14.10 35.09 11.13
CA LYS A 63 14.07 36.20 12.09
C LYS A 63 13.56 37.52 11.51
N ASN A 64 13.51 37.67 10.19
CA ASN A 64 12.97 38.85 9.51
C ASN A 64 11.62 38.50 8.90
N GLN A 65 10.57 38.70 9.67
CA GLN A 65 9.21 38.30 9.29
C GLN A 65 8.74 38.87 7.96
N GLU A 66 9.07 40.13 7.63
CA GLU A 66 8.66 40.72 6.34
C GLU A 66 9.36 40.05 5.17
N LYS A 67 10.68 39.81 5.25
CA LYS A 67 11.41 39.15 4.17
C LYS A 67 11.04 37.67 4.01
N ALA A 68 10.81 36.96 5.12
CA ALA A 68 10.34 35.58 5.10
C ALA A 68 8.93 35.49 4.51
N SER A 69 8.02 36.41 4.87
CA SER A 69 6.68 36.47 4.31
C SER A 69 6.67 36.86 2.83
N GLU A 70 7.57 37.76 2.41
CA GLU A 70 7.76 38.11 0.99
C GLU A 70 8.18 36.89 0.17
N ALA A 71 9.09 36.05 0.67
CA ALA A 71 9.51 34.85 -0.02
C ALA A 71 8.35 33.87 -0.26
N LEU A 72 7.52 33.61 0.76
CA LEU A 72 6.32 32.79 0.63
C LEU A 72 5.28 33.39 -0.32
N TRP A 73 5.11 34.71 -0.29
CA TRP A 73 4.21 35.40 -1.19
C TRP A 73 4.64 35.29 -2.65
N ARG A 74 5.92 35.49 -2.94
CA ARG A 74 6.47 35.38 -4.30
C ARG A 74 6.38 33.95 -4.82
N ASP A 75 6.66 32.96 -3.98
CA ASP A 75 6.46 31.54 -4.32
C ASP A 75 4.98 31.24 -4.66
N ALA A 76 4.05 31.75 -3.87
CA ALA A 76 2.62 31.60 -4.12
C ALA A 76 2.16 32.30 -5.40
N ASP A 77 2.63 33.51 -5.64
CA ASP A 77 2.32 34.28 -6.85
C ASP A 77 2.87 33.61 -8.11
N PHE A 78 4.10 33.12 -8.04
CA PHE A 78 4.72 32.33 -9.09
C PHE A 78 3.92 31.05 -9.40
N GLY A 79 3.58 30.25 -8.38
CA GLY A 79 2.80 29.03 -8.55
C GLY A 79 1.39 29.28 -9.12
N ALA A 80 0.74 30.38 -8.70
CA ALA A 80 -0.60 30.76 -9.17
C ALA A 80 -0.62 31.28 -10.62
N LYS A 81 0.39 32.07 -11.00
CA LYS A 81 0.42 32.76 -12.30
C LYS A 81 1.14 32.00 -13.40
N ARG A 82 1.95 31.02 -13.07
CA ARG A 82 2.84 30.33 -14.01
C ARG A 82 2.17 29.86 -15.29
N PHE A 83 0.92 29.44 -15.24
CA PHE A 83 0.15 28.98 -16.39
C PHE A 83 -1.10 29.83 -16.66
N ALA A 84 -1.20 30.99 -16.02
CA ALA A 84 -2.33 31.90 -16.21
C ALA A 84 -2.29 32.45 -17.65
N GLY A 85 -3.25 32.08 -18.47
CA GLY A 85 -3.40 32.53 -19.85
C GLY A 85 -2.71 31.68 -20.93
N GLU A 86 -1.89 30.69 -20.56
CA GLU A 86 -1.11 29.87 -21.52
C GLU A 86 -1.66 28.45 -21.72
N MET A 87 -2.78 28.10 -21.08
CA MET A 87 -3.32 26.74 -21.21
C MET A 87 -3.96 26.53 -22.58
N PRO A 88 -3.44 25.57 -23.37
CA PRO A 88 -4.07 25.20 -24.62
C PRO A 88 -5.45 24.59 -24.40
N LEU A 89 -6.31 24.63 -25.43
CA LEU A 89 -7.67 24.08 -25.37
C LEU A 89 -7.70 22.60 -24.95
N HIS A 90 -6.64 21.85 -25.30
CA HIS A 90 -6.42 20.46 -24.92
C HIS A 90 -5.00 20.29 -24.34
N PRO A 91 -4.81 20.62 -23.03
CA PRO A 91 -3.49 20.52 -22.42
C PRO A 91 -3.05 19.06 -22.29
N SER A 92 -1.73 18.82 -22.40
CA SER A 92 -1.17 17.50 -22.10
C SER A 92 -1.34 17.14 -20.63
N ALA A 93 -1.39 15.85 -20.33
CA ALA A 93 -1.47 15.39 -18.92
C ALA A 93 -0.29 15.89 -18.06
N GLU A 94 0.90 16.02 -18.68
CA GLU A 94 2.08 16.55 -18.02
C GLU A 94 1.93 18.03 -17.66
N LEU A 95 1.41 18.84 -18.59
CA LEU A 95 1.16 20.26 -18.35
C LEU A 95 0.13 20.47 -17.23
N VAL A 96 -0.95 19.68 -17.20
CA VAL A 96 -1.94 19.69 -16.11
C VAL A 96 -1.31 19.31 -14.77
N ALA A 97 -0.45 18.29 -14.76
CA ALA A 97 0.25 17.86 -13.56
C ALA A 97 1.20 18.96 -13.02
N MET A 98 1.95 19.61 -13.90
CA MET A 98 2.84 20.71 -13.54
C MET A 98 2.07 21.92 -12.99
N GLN A 99 0.93 22.28 -13.59
CA GLN A 99 0.07 23.35 -13.11
C GLN A 99 -0.53 23.00 -11.75
N THR A 100 -1.00 21.77 -11.57
CA THR A 100 -1.55 21.30 -10.29
C THR A 100 -0.49 21.34 -9.19
N GLU A 101 0.76 20.94 -9.49
CA GLU A 101 1.89 21.04 -8.56
C GLU A 101 2.18 22.49 -8.16
N GLY A 102 2.27 23.41 -9.12
CA GLY A 102 2.48 24.83 -8.87
C GLY A 102 1.38 25.45 -7.99
N LEU A 103 0.13 25.14 -8.29
CA LEU A 103 -1.01 25.63 -7.48
C LEU A 103 -1.05 25.04 -6.07
N ASN A 104 -0.67 23.76 -5.90
CA ASN A 104 -0.57 23.15 -4.57
C ASN A 104 0.55 23.80 -3.74
N ASN A 105 1.70 24.09 -4.36
CA ASN A 105 2.79 24.81 -3.70
C ASN A 105 2.34 26.21 -3.30
N ALA A 106 1.66 26.93 -4.20
CA ALA A 106 1.08 28.26 -3.91
C ALA A 106 0.11 28.20 -2.72
N HIS A 107 -0.79 27.22 -2.70
CA HIS A 107 -1.73 27.04 -1.59
C HIS A 107 -1.03 26.78 -0.25
N GLU A 108 0.03 25.96 -0.23
CA GLU A 108 0.80 25.67 0.97
C GLU A 108 1.56 26.92 1.45
N SER A 109 2.18 27.68 0.55
CA SER A 109 2.91 28.90 0.90
C SER A 109 1.97 29.98 1.45
N LEU A 110 0.78 30.13 0.86
CA LEU A 110 -0.26 31.04 1.39
C LEU A 110 -0.76 30.59 2.76
N LYS A 111 -0.89 29.29 2.99
CA LYS A 111 -1.26 28.75 4.29
C LYS A 111 -0.20 29.07 5.35
N GLN A 112 1.08 28.86 5.04
CA GLN A 112 2.19 29.22 5.94
C GLN A 112 2.21 30.72 6.24
N LEU A 113 1.91 31.58 5.25
CA LEU A 113 1.76 33.01 5.47
C LEU A 113 0.67 33.34 6.50
N MET A 114 -0.49 32.72 6.39
CA MET A 114 -1.61 32.92 7.31
C MET A 114 -1.34 32.38 8.72
N GLU A 115 -0.59 31.28 8.83
CA GLU A 115 -0.30 30.63 10.11
C GLU A 115 0.87 31.26 10.88
N HIS A 116 1.95 31.65 10.18
CA HIS A 116 3.19 32.09 10.81
C HIS A 116 3.45 33.60 10.70
N TYR A 117 2.87 34.27 9.71
CA TYR A 117 3.11 35.67 9.43
C TYR A 117 1.83 36.51 9.23
N PRO A 118 0.77 36.31 10.06
CA PRO A 118 -0.56 36.92 9.83
C PRO A 118 -0.54 38.47 9.86
N GLU A 119 0.39 39.07 10.61
CA GLU A 119 0.45 40.52 10.80
C GLU A 119 1.26 41.24 9.73
N THR A 120 2.01 40.54 8.89
CA THR A 120 2.80 41.11 7.80
C THR A 120 1.89 41.62 6.69
N SER A 121 2.42 42.51 5.83
CA SER A 121 1.68 43.03 4.66
C SER A 121 1.21 41.91 3.73
N PHE A 122 2.02 40.89 3.53
CA PHE A 122 1.70 39.71 2.70
C PHE A 122 0.75 38.72 3.40
N GLY A 123 0.89 38.52 4.70
CA GLY A 123 -0.02 37.67 5.49
C GLY A 123 -1.46 38.15 5.45
N LYS A 124 -1.70 39.46 5.52
CA LYS A 124 -3.04 40.05 5.43
C LYS A 124 -3.72 39.87 4.08
N GLN A 125 -2.94 39.72 3.00
CA GLN A 125 -3.44 39.48 1.65
C GLN A 125 -3.59 38.02 1.31
N ALA A 126 -2.92 37.14 2.07
CA ALA A 126 -2.83 35.72 1.77
C ALA A 126 -4.18 34.99 1.70
N ALA A 127 -5.15 35.39 2.54
CA ALA A 127 -6.47 34.76 2.57
C ALA A 127 -7.24 34.96 1.24
N ALA A 128 -7.20 36.15 0.66
CA ALA A 128 -7.87 36.43 -0.62
C ALA A 128 -7.21 35.66 -1.78
N GLN A 129 -5.89 35.67 -1.85
CA GLN A 129 -5.16 34.95 -2.89
C GLN A 129 -5.33 33.42 -2.77
N ARG A 130 -5.39 32.89 -1.55
CA ARG A 130 -5.66 31.48 -1.31
C ARG A 130 -7.01 31.03 -1.89
N VAL A 131 -8.07 31.81 -1.71
CA VAL A 131 -9.39 31.53 -2.30
C VAL A 131 -9.31 31.44 -3.82
N GLU A 132 -8.55 32.33 -4.47
CA GLU A 132 -8.40 32.29 -5.93
C GLU A 132 -7.58 31.05 -6.37
N VAL A 133 -6.52 30.68 -5.65
CA VAL A 133 -5.76 29.45 -5.90
C VAL A 133 -6.63 28.21 -5.73
N GLU A 134 -7.43 28.12 -4.67
CA GLU A 134 -8.38 27.01 -4.45
C GLU A 134 -9.40 26.91 -5.60
N LYS A 135 -9.92 28.02 -6.09
CA LYS A 135 -10.84 28.03 -7.23
C LYS A 135 -10.20 27.54 -8.53
N GLN A 136 -8.93 27.87 -8.76
CA GLN A 136 -8.18 27.35 -9.91
C GLN A 136 -7.92 25.83 -9.78
N LEU A 137 -7.56 25.35 -8.59
CA LEU A 137 -7.43 23.92 -8.29
C LEU A 137 -8.74 23.17 -8.50
N ASP A 138 -9.86 23.75 -8.03
CA ASP A 138 -11.19 23.18 -8.23
C ASP A 138 -11.53 23.05 -9.73
N ALA A 139 -11.27 24.08 -10.51
CA ALA A 139 -11.53 24.09 -11.95
C ALA A 139 -10.72 23.02 -12.71
N LEU A 140 -9.46 22.79 -12.31
CA LEU A 140 -8.62 21.75 -12.88
C LEU A 140 -9.08 20.35 -12.48
N ASN A 141 -9.39 20.16 -11.21
CA ASN A 141 -9.68 18.86 -10.62
C ASN A 141 -11.14 18.42 -10.85
N ALA A 142 -12.08 19.36 -11.09
CA ALA A 142 -13.50 19.09 -11.29
C ALA A 142 -13.80 18.12 -12.45
N LYS A 143 -12.89 17.99 -13.43
CA LYS A 143 -13.02 17.02 -14.53
C LYS A 143 -12.71 15.59 -14.11
N GLN A 144 -12.03 15.38 -13.02
CA GLN A 144 -11.59 14.05 -12.54
C GLN A 144 -12.68 13.39 -11.72
N PHE A 145 -12.97 12.11 -12.02
CA PHE A 145 -14.00 11.33 -11.31
C PHE A 145 -13.74 11.21 -9.81
N ASN A 146 -12.51 10.91 -9.43
CA ASN A 146 -12.10 10.75 -8.03
C ASN A 146 -12.27 12.04 -7.22
N TYR A 147 -11.94 13.21 -7.81
CA TYR A 147 -12.20 14.51 -7.19
C TYR A 147 -13.70 14.72 -6.96
N ARG A 148 -14.51 14.55 -8.01
CA ARG A 148 -15.97 14.74 -7.92
C ARG A 148 -16.63 13.80 -6.89
N LEU A 149 -16.12 12.57 -6.76
CA LEU A 149 -16.63 11.62 -5.78
C LEU A 149 -16.43 12.14 -4.35
N VAL A 150 -15.21 12.56 -3.99
CA VAL A 150 -14.92 13.13 -2.66
C VAL A 150 -15.73 14.39 -2.44
N ASP A 151 -15.71 15.32 -3.41
CA ASP A 151 -16.38 16.59 -3.33
C ASP A 151 -17.90 16.43 -3.14
N SER A 152 -18.52 15.44 -3.81
CA SER A 152 -19.94 15.10 -3.63
C SER A 152 -20.25 14.65 -2.20
N PHE A 153 -19.37 13.83 -1.59
CA PHE A 153 -19.57 13.38 -0.21
C PHE A 153 -19.36 14.51 0.80
N VAL A 154 -18.39 15.38 0.56
CA VAL A 154 -18.16 16.58 1.39
C VAL A 154 -19.30 17.56 1.24
N ALA A 155 -19.79 17.81 0.01
CA ALA A 155 -20.93 18.69 -0.27
C ALA A 155 -22.24 18.19 0.35
N LEU A 156 -22.49 16.86 0.32
CA LEU A 156 -23.66 16.23 0.93
C LEU A 156 -23.81 16.56 2.42
N THR A 157 -22.68 16.78 3.10
CA THR A 157 -22.64 17.08 4.54
C THR A 157 -22.41 18.56 4.84
N GLY A 158 -22.52 19.45 3.83
CA GLY A 158 -22.48 20.91 3.98
C GLY A 158 -21.08 21.51 4.15
N ARG A 159 -20.00 20.77 3.79
CA ARG A 159 -18.61 21.25 3.84
C ARG A 159 -18.15 21.76 5.22
N HIS A 160 -18.69 21.18 6.32
CA HIS A 160 -18.33 21.56 7.67
C HIS A 160 -16.90 21.07 8.03
N PRO A 161 -15.99 21.96 8.44
CA PRO A 161 -14.60 21.59 8.75
C PRO A 161 -14.46 20.46 9.78
N ALA A 162 -15.30 20.45 10.81
CA ALA A 162 -15.23 19.45 11.89
C ALA A 162 -15.81 18.07 11.52
N PHE A 163 -16.56 17.94 10.40
CA PHE A 163 -17.29 16.70 10.11
C PHE A 163 -17.11 16.22 8.68
N SER A 164 -17.32 17.07 7.67
CA SER A 164 -17.53 16.64 6.28
C SER A 164 -16.33 15.89 5.69
N TYR A 165 -15.12 16.33 6.00
CA TYR A 165 -13.91 15.81 5.38
C TYR A 165 -13.53 14.39 5.86
N TRP A 166 -13.50 14.17 7.16
CA TRP A 166 -13.21 12.83 7.69
C TRP A 166 -14.37 11.86 7.43
N PHE A 167 -15.63 12.35 7.42
CA PHE A 167 -16.79 11.52 7.09
C PHE A 167 -16.75 11.06 5.63
N ALA A 168 -16.39 11.93 4.69
CA ALA A 168 -16.20 11.57 3.28
C ALA A 168 -15.14 10.46 3.13
N LEU A 169 -14.01 10.54 3.84
CA LEU A 169 -12.98 9.49 3.86
C LEU A 169 -13.50 8.17 4.43
N ALA A 170 -14.27 8.22 5.51
CA ALA A 170 -14.89 7.05 6.10
C ALA A 170 -15.89 6.41 5.13
N LEU A 171 -16.70 7.22 4.45
CA LEU A 171 -17.64 6.73 3.44
C LEU A 171 -16.94 6.08 2.24
N ILE A 172 -15.85 6.68 1.75
CA ILE A 172 -15.00 6.08 0.71
C ILE A 172 -14.47 4.71 1.17
N ALA A 173 -14.00 4.61 2.42
CA ALA A 173 -13.51 3.35 2.96
C ALA A 173 -14.62 2.29 3.00
N VAL A 174 -15.84 2.66 3.39
CA VAL A 174 -17.01 1.76 3.38
C VAL A 174 -17.37 1.32 1.96
N VAL A 175 -17.38 2.24 0.99
CA VAL A 175 -17.67 1.94 -0.42
C VAL A 175 -16.62 0.98 -0.99
N VAL A 176 -15.34 1.26 -0.80
CA VAL A 176 -14.24 0.39 -1.26
C VAL A 176 -14.36 -1.01 -0.63
N LYS A 177 -14.66 -1.09 0.68
CA LYS A 177 -14.87 -2.37 1.37
C LYS A 177 -16.12 -3.09 0.89
N GLY A 178 -17.20 -2.38 0.59
CA GLY A 178 -18.42 -2.95 -0.01
C GLY A 178 -18.13 -3.60 -1.36
N ILE A 179 -17.42 -2.89 -2.24
CA ILE A 179 -17.05 -3.40 -3.58
C ILE A 179 -16.13 -4.63 -3.46
N THR A 180 -15.17 -4.62 -2.54
CA THR A 180 -14.23 -5.73 -2.35
C THR A 180 -14.79 -6.88 -1.51
N MET A 181 -15.96 -6.71 -0.86
CA MET A 181 -16.56 -7.70 0.06
C MET A 181 -16.73 -9.10 -0.54
N PRO A 182 -17.33 -9.29 -1.74
CA PRO A 182 -17.55 -10.63 -2.30
C PRO A 182 -16.23 -11.39 -2.51
N LEU A 183 -15.18 -10.66 -2.89
CA LEU A 183 -13.84 -11.22 -3.08
C LEU A 183 -13.20 -11.55 -1.73
N THR A 184 -13.32 -10.66 -0.76
CA THR A 184 -12.82 -10.85 0.61
C THR A 184 -13.46 -12.10 1.27
N LEU A 185 -14.75 -12.33 1.05
CA LEU A 185 -15.43 -13.54 1.56
C LEU A 185 -14.89 -14.83 0.94
N LYS A 186 -14.61 -14.84 -0.38
CA LYS A 186 -13.97 -15.99 -1.05
C LYS A 186 -12.58 -16.26 -0.47
N MET A 187 -11.83 -15.20 -0.18
CA MET A 187 -10.50 -15.29 0.43
C MET A 187 -10.55 -15.85 1.86
N TYR A 188 -11.49 -15.39 2.70
CA TYR A 188 -11.69 -15.95 4.04
C TYR A 188 -12.10 -17.43 3.99
N LYS A 189 -12.89 -17.86 2.99
CA LYS A 189 -13.17 -19.27 2.78
C LYS A 189 -11.91 -20.06 2.45
N SER A 190 -11.11 -19.60 1.48
CA SER A 190 -9.83 -20.24 1.11
C SER A 190 -8.85 -20.28 2.28
N GLN A 191 -8.75 -19.21 3.06
CA GLN A 191 -7.90 -19.17 4.25
C GLN A 191 -8.33 -20.20 5.29
N ARG A 192 -9.62 -20.41 5.51
CA ARG A 192 -10.14 -21.45 6.39
C ARG A 192 -9.82 -22.86 5.90
N GLU A 193 -9.95 -23.12 4.59
CA GLU A 193 -9.57 -24.43 4.02
C GLU A 193 -8.05 -24.68 4.19
N MET A 194 -7.23 -23.65 4.00
CA MET A 194 -5.78 -23.75 4.23
C MET A 194 -5.45 -24.03 5.70
N GLN A 195 -6.19 -23.47 6.65
CA GLN A 195 -6.02 -23.76 8.08
C GLN A 195 -6.32 -25.23 8.41
N LYS A 196 -7.26 -25.87 7.73
CA LYS A 196 -7.54 -27.31 7.91
C LYS A 196 -6.39 -28.21 7.45
N LEU A 197 -5.56 -27.77 6.50
CA LEU A 197 -4.42 -28.51 5.98
C LEU A 197 -3.16 -28.40 6.84
N GLN A 198 -3.15 -27.49 7.83
CA GLN A 198 -1.98 -27.24 8.68
C GLN A 198 -1.43 -28.49 9.37
N PRO A 199 -2.23 -29.43 9.96
CA PRO A 199 -1.70 -30.65 10.56
C PRO A 199 -0.97 -31.53 9.54
N VAL A 200 -1.56 -31.72 8.33
CA VAL A 200 -0.96 -32.49 7.24
C VAL A 200 0.35 -31.88 6.76
N LEU A 201 0.37 -30.55 6.59
CA LEU A 201 1.57 -29.81 6.20
C LEU A 201 2.69 -29.95 7.23
N LYS A 202 2.37 -30.02 8.52
CA LYS A 202 3.37 -30.25 9.57
C LYS A 202 3.97 -31.65 9.54
N GLU A 203 3.17 -32.66 9.26
CA GLU A 203 3.67 -34.02 9.07
C GLU A 203 4.64 -34.06 7.90
N VAL A 204 4.28 -33.43 6.77
CA VAL A 204 5.18 -33.28 5.62
C VAL A 204 6.47 -32.55 6.01
N GLN A 205 6.38 -31.45 6.73
CA GLN A 205 7.53 -30.66 7.20
C GLN A 205 8.45 -31.50 8.15
N LYS A 206 7.86 -32.27 9.04
CA LYS A 206 8.61 -33.14 9.95
C LYS A 206 9.31 -34.28 9.20
N LYS A 207 8.56 -34.90 8.27
CA LYS A 207 9.05 -36.06 7.53
C LYS A 207 10.19 -35.74 6.56
N TYR A 208 10.15 -34.56 5.93
CA TYR A 208 11.12 -34.14 4.92
C TYR A 208 11.99 -32.97 5.37
N LYS A 209 12.24 -32.85 6.70
CA LYS A 209 12.99 -31.76 7.30
C LYS A 209 14.39 -31.57 6.71
N ASP A 210 15.05 -32.67 6.38
CA ASP A 210 16.42 -32.69 5.90
C ASP A 210 16.52 -32.55 4.36
N GLU A 211 15.38 -32.62 3.67
CA GLU A 211 15.26 -32.56 2.22
C GLU A 211 14.38 -31.37 1.77
N PRO A 212 14.90 -30.13 1.78
CA PRO A 212 14.07 -28.94 1.59
C PRO A 212 13.39 -28.88 0.22
N GLN A 213 13.98 -29.40 -0.84
CA GLN A 213 13.39 -29.45 -2.18
C GLN A 213 12.21 -30.44 -2.22
N LEU A 214 12.37 -31.61 -1.64
CA LEU A 214 11.32 -32.63 -1.59
C LEU A 214 10.17 -32.17 -0.67
N MET A 215 10.49 -31.52 0.45
CA MET A 215 9.51 -30.91 1.34
C MET A 215 8.64 -29.89 0.60
N GLN A 216 9.24 -29.01 -0.22
CA GLN A 216 8.52 -28.05 -1.03
C GLN A 216 7.62 -28.72 -2.07
N GLN A 217 8.13 -29.75 -2.78
CA GLN A 217 7.33 -30.51 -3.75
C GLN A 217 6.13 -31.20 -3.09
N LYS A 218 6.35 -31.88 -1.94
CA LYS A 218 5.26 -32.53 -1.20
C LYS A 218 4.25 -31.55 -0.63
N THR A 219 4.70 -30.39 -0.14
CA THR A 219 3.82 -29.31 0.31
C THR A 219 2.94 -28.81 -0.83
N MET A 220 3.51 -28.59 -2.03
CA MET A 220 2.71 -28.19 -3.21
C MET A 220 1.77 -29.29 -3.70
N ALA A 221 2.16 -30.57 -3.57
CA ALA A 221 1.29 -31.70 -3.88
C ALA A 221 0.05 -31.73 -2.96
N VAL A 222 0.23 -31.53 -1.64
CA VAL A 222 -0.88 -31.45 -0.67
C VAL A 222 -1.83 -30.31 -1.02
N TYR A 223 -1.32 -29.12 -1.38
CA TYR A 223 -2.18 -28.01 -1.80
C TYR A 223 -3.00 -28.34 -3.07
N LYS A 224 -2.37 -28.97 -4.07
CA LYS A 224 -3.05 -29.38 -5.31
C LYS A 224 -4.09 -30.46 -5.06
N GLU A 225 -3.79 -31.47 -4.24
CA GLU A 225 -4.69 -32.59 -3.90
C GLU A 225 -5.98 -32.08 -3.22
N HIS A 226 -5.85 -31.05 -2.37
CA HIS A 226 -7.00 -30.49 -1.66
C HIS A 226 -7.61 -29.27 -2.37
N GLY A 227 -7.17 -28.93 -3.59
CA GLY A 227 -7.73 -27.83 -4.38
C GLY A 227 -7.53 -26.45 -3.75
N VAL A 228 -6.53 -26.27 -2.88
CA VAL A 228 -6.26 -25.00 -2.17
C VAL A 228 -5.06 -24.30 -2.79
N SER A 229 -5.22 -23.01 -3.07
CA SER A 229 -4.12 -22.19 -3.60
C SER A 229 -3.29 -21.59 -2.47
N PRO A 230 -1.96 -21.79 -2.45
CA PRO A 230 -1.08 -21.15 -1.47
C PRO A 230 -1.04 -19.63 -1.62
N PHE A 231 -1.38 -19.11 -2.80
CA PHE A 231 -1.42 -17.67 -3.07
C PHE A 231 -2.68 -16.98 -2.53
N ALA A 232 -3.68 -17.73 -2.06
CA ALA A 232 -4.91 -17.16 -1.53
C ALA A 232 -4.68 -16.27 -0.28
N SER A 233 -3.60 -16.48 0.46
CA SER A 233 -3.25 -15.67 1.63
C SER A 233 -2.64 -14.33 1.30
N CYS A 234 -1.95 -14.17 0.16
CA CYS A 234 -1.35 -12.91 -0.28
C CYS A 234 -2.24 -12.13 -1.28
N LEU A 235 -3.27 -12.76 -1.82
CA LEU A 235 -4.21 -12.14 -2.76
C LEU A 235 -4.85 -10.84 -2.25
N PRO A 236 -5.21 -10.69 -0.95
CA PRO A 236 -5.72 -9.43 -0.41
C PRO A 236 -4.78 -8.26 -0.66
N MET A 237 -3.49 -8.47 -0.46
CA MET A 237 -2.47 -7.44 -0.63
C MET A 237 -2.37 -7.00 -2.10
N VAL A 238 -2.37 -7.95 -3.03
CA VAL A 238 -2.29 -7.65 -4.47
C VAL A 238 -3.51 -6.86 -4.95
N ILE A 239 -4.71 -7.23 -4.48
CA ILE A 239 -5.95 -6.54 -4.85
C ILE A 239 -6.00 -5.14 -4.21
N GLN A 240 -5.47 -5.00 -3.00
CA GLN A 240 -5.45 -3.72 -2.29
C GLN A 240 -4.56 -2.67 -2.99
N LEU A 241 -3.50 -3.07 -3.73
CA LEU A 241 -2.56 -2.13 -4.36
C LEU A 241 -3.23 -1.15 -5.34
N PRO A 242 -4.06 -1.56 -6.31
CA PRO A 242 -4.74 -0.62 -7.20
C PRO A 242 -5.64 0.36 -6.44
N PHE A 243 -6.38 -0.13 -5.43
CA PHE A 243 -7.22 0.74 -4.60
C PHE A 243 -6.38 1.71 -3.75
N MET A 244 -5.22 1.28 -3.26
CA MET A 244 -4.30 2.13 -2.52
C MET A 244 -3.80 3.28 -3.39
N ILE A 245 -3.34 3.00 -4.60
CA ILE A 245 -2.87 4.01 -5.54
C ILE A 245 -4.01 4.97 -5.91
N TRP A 246 -5.20 4.43 -6.17
CA TRP A 246 -6.37 5.25 -6.50
C TRP A 246 -6.77 6.18 -5.35
N VAL A 247 -6.84 5.68 -4.12
CA VAL A 247 -7.17 6.49 -2.93
C VAL A 247 -6.08 7.51 -2.63
N TYR A 248 -4.80 7.11 -2.75
CA TYR A 248 -3.68 8.04 -2.57
C TYR A 248 -3.80 9.23 -3.54
N ASN A 249 -3.99 8.96 -4.83
CA ASN A 249 -4.17 10.01 -5.83
C ASN A 249 -5.41 10.87 -5.53
N THR A 250 -6.49 10.24 -5.07
CA THR A 250 -7.73 10.94 -4.69
C THR A 250 -7.50 11.90 -3.52
N ILE A 251 -6.80 11.45 -2.48
CA ILE A 251 -6.47 12.29 -1.32
C ILE A 251 -5.53 13.42 -1.73
N ARG A 252 -4.53 13.16 -2.57
CA ARG A 252 -3.62 14.17 -3.11
C ARG A 252 -4.35 15.26 -3.89
N LEU A 253 -5.30 14.88 -4.75
CA LEU A 253 -6.10 15.83 -5.53
C LEU A 253 -6.99 16.73 -4.65
N TYR A 254 -7.41 16.24 -3.50
CA TYR A 254 -8.31 16.94 -2.59
C TYR A 254 -7.58 17.49 -1.33
N GLU A 255 -6.24 17.44 -1.32
CA GLU A 255 -5.41 17.75 -0.14
C GLU A 255 -5.61 19.18 0.37
N TYR A 256 -5.70 20.16 -0.53
CA TYR A 256 -5.94 21.57 -0.16
C TYR A 256 -7.28 21.79 0.53
N HIS A 257 -8.30 20.99 0.25
CA HIS A 257 -9.56 21.00 1.00
C HIS A 257 -9.41 20.30 2.36
N PHE A 258 -8.63 19.22 2.45
CA PHE A 258 -8.33 18.57 3.73
C PHE A 258 -7.56 19.49 4.68
N ALA A 259 -6.87 20.51 4.17
CA ALA A 259 -6.26 21.55 4.98
C ALA A 259 -7.29 22.39 5.79
N ASN A 260 -8.57 22.35 5.41
CA ASN A 260 -9.67 22.94 6.18
C ASN A 260 -10.32 21.92 7.15
N GLY A 261 -9.97 20.64 7.05
CA GLY A 261 -10.60 19.55 7.79
C GLY A 261 -10.04 19.39 9.19
N LYS A 262 -10.92 19.11 10.16
CA LYS A 262 -10.59 18.84 11.56
C LYS A 262 -11.12 17.47 11.97
N PHE A 263 -10.40 16.80 12.89
CA PHE A 263 -10.84 15.51 13.44
C PHE A 263 -10.26 15.27 14.83
N LEU A 264 -11.12 15.17 15.85
CA LEU A 264 -10.72 15.03 17.25
C LEU A 264 -9.72 16.12 17.66
N TRP A 265 -8.46 15.75 17.91
CA TRP A 265 -7.39 16.70 18.25
C TRP A 265 -6.76 17.37 17.01
N VAL A 266 -6.86 16.74 15.81
CA VAL A 266 -6.35 17.32 14.56
C VAL A 266 -7.12 18.60 14.24
N GLY A 267 -6.41 19.70 14.08
CA GLY A 267 -7.01 21.04 13.85
C GLY A 267 -7.58 21.71 15.11
N SER A 268 -7.24 21.20 16.31
CA SER A 268 -7.61 21.83 17.58
C SER A 268 -6.57 22.86 18.04
N SER A 269 -6.88 23.62 19.10
CA SER A 269 -5.92 24.52 19.74
C SER A 269 -4.68 23.78 20.28
N LEU A 270 -4.85 22.52 20.69
CA LEU A 270 -3.73 21.69 21.16
C LEU A 270 -2.77 21.35 20.00
N SER A 271 -3.29 21.08 18.81
CA SER A 271 -2.45 20.78 17.64
C SER A 271 -1.69 22.03 17.15
N LEU A 272 -2.29 23.21 17.29
CA LEU A 272 -1.60 24.46 16.98
C LEU A 272 -0.47 24.77 17.97
N ALA A 273 -0.60 24.34 19.24
CA ALA A 273 0.46 24.48 20.24
C ALA A 273 1.62 23.47 20.04
N HIS A 274 1.35 22.30 19.42
CA HIS A 274 2.33 21.23 19.24
C HIS A 274 2.36 20.68 17.79
N PRO A 275 2.64 21.51 16.77
CA PRO A 275 2.49 21.14 15.36
C PRO A 275 3.47 20.08 14.88
N THR A 276 4.54 19.81 15.62
CA THR A 276 5.51 18.75 15.31
C THR A 276 5.02 17.34 15.62
N ILE A 277 4.04 17.21 16.52
CA ILE A 277 3.49 15.93 16.99
C ILE A 277 2.06 15.75 16.49
N LEU A 278 1.25 16.82 16.55
CA LEU A 278 -0.16 16.83 16.22
C LEU A 278 -0.38 17.54 14.89
N GLY A 279 -1.12 16.93 13.99
CA GLY A 279 -1.49 17.55 12.72
C GLY A 279 -2.35 18.80 12.94
N THR A 280 -1.95 19.92 12.36
CA THR A 280 -2.73 21.17 12.40
C THR A 280 -4.03 21.09 11.61
N ASP A 281 -4.11 20.13 10.70
CA ASP A 281 -5.28 19.81 9.88
C ASP A 281 -5.12 18.41 9.26
N LEU A 282 -6.12 17.94 8.50
CA LEU A 282 -6.11 16.61 7.90
C LEU A 282 -5.09 16.45 6.78
N ALA A 283 -4.55 17.52 6.19
CA ALA A 283 -3.48 17.44 5.19
C ALA A 283 -2.08 17.25 5.81
N LYS A 284 -1.92 17.53 7.10
CA LYS A 284 -0.64 17.38 7.81
C LYS A 284 -0.49 16.02 8.46
N PHE A 285 0.76 15.65 8.76
CA PHE A 285 1.09 14.41 9.44
C PHE A 285 0.72 14.47 10.92
N ASP A 286 0.20 13.37 11.48
CA ASP A 286 -0.23 13.27 12.88
C ASP A 286 0.29 11.99 13.52
N ILE A 287 1.13 12.12 14.56
CA ILE A 287 1.76 10.97 15.25
C ILE A 287 0.74 10.16 16.08
N PRO A 288 -0.15 10.75 16.89
CA PRO A 288 -1.13 9.98 17.65
C PRO A 288 -2.07 9.16 16.74
N LEU A 289 -2.48 9.71 15.62
CA LEU A 289 -3.31 8.99 14.65
C LEU A 289 -2.54 7.81 14.03
N LEU A 290 -1.23 7.99 13.76
CA LEU A 290 -0.35 6.91 13.31
C LEU A 290 -0.22 5.81 14.39
N VAL A 291 -0.10 6.17 15.67
CA VAL A 291 -0.06 5.20 16.78
C VAL A 291 -1.37 4.43 16.89
N LEU A 292 -2.53 5.10 16.75
CA LEU A 292 -3.84 4.45 16.72
C LEU A 292 -3.95 3.47 15.53
N TYR A 293 -3.50 3.88 14.35
CA TYR A 293 -3.45 3.01 13.18
C TYR A 293 -2.57 1.78 13.45
N ALA A 294 -1.36 1.96 13.95
CA ALA A 294 -0.43 0.87 14.25
C ALA A 294 -1.03 -0.10 15.28
N GLY A 295 -1.66 0.41 16.34
CA GLY A 295 -2.37 -0.38 17.34
C GLY A 295 -3.53 -1.18 16.74
N SER A 296 -4.33 -0.56 15.89
CA SER A 296 -5.44 -1.23 15.19
C SER A 296 -4.93 -2.32 14.23
N ASN A 297 -3.85 -2.07 13.50
CA ASN A 297 -3.23 -3.04 12.60
C ASN A 297 -2.68 -4.25 13.38
N TYR A 298 -1.97 -4.00 14.47
CA TYR A 298 -1.50 -5.07 15.35
C TYR A 298 -2.65 -5.92 15.89
N LEU A 299 -3.74 -5.29 16.35
CA LEU A 299 -4.94 -5.99 16.84
C LEU A 299 -5.56 -6.86 15.75
N THR A 300 -5.71 -6.34 14.53
CA THR A 300 -6.23 -7.09 13.37
C THR A 300 -5.42 -8.36 13.14
N MET A 301 -4.09 -8.26 13.15
CA MET A 301 -3.22 -9.41 12.96
C MET A 301 -3.29 -10.42 14.12
N ARG A 302 -3.53 -9.95 15.34
CA ARG A 302 -3.69 -10.83 16.53
C ARG A 302 -5.02 -11.60 16.53
N LEU A 303 -6.05 -11.07 15.91
CA LEU A 303 -7.35 -11.75 15.77
C LEU A 303 -7.35 -12.86 14.71
N THR A 304 -6.31 -12.95 13.90
CA THR A 304 -6.14 -14.09 12.98
C THR A 304 -5.81 -15.35 13.79
N PRO A 305 -6.65 -16.39 13.77
CA PRO A 305 -6.42 -17.56 14.61
C PRO A 305 -5.17 -18.32 14.14
N ALA A 306 -4.23 -18.54 15.04
CA ALA A 306 -3.16 -19.50 14.83
C ALA A 306 -3.68 -20.91 15.15
N THR A 307 -3.51 -21.82 14.23
CA THR A 307 -3.96 -23.22 14.36
C THR A 307 -3.02 -24.06 15.22
N ASP A 308 -1.82 -23.55 15.56
CA ASP A 308 -0.78 -24.29 16.25
C ASP A 308 0.11 -23.33 17.08
N PRO A 309 0.57 -23.76 18.29
CA PRO A 309 1.48 -23.00 19.14
C PRO A 309 2.78 -22.56 18.46
N SER A 310 3.37 -23.38 17.58
CA SER A 310 4.57 -23.03 16.83
C SER A 310 4.33 -21.93 15.80
N GLN A 311 3.15 -21.93 15.18
CA GLN A 311 2.71 -20.88 14.27
C GLN A 311 2.27 -19.60 15.01
N ALA A 312 1.74 -19.73 16.23
CA ALA A 312 1.37 -18.58 17.05
C ALA A 312 2.58 -17.68 17.34
N GLN A 313 3.76 -18.26 17.57
CA GLN A 313 4.98 -17.46 17.76
C GLN A 313 5.43 -16.78 16.46
N GLN A 314 5.39 -17.49 15.34
CA GLN A 314 5.71 -16.90 14.03
C GLN A 314 4.73 -15.78 13.65
N GLN A 315 3.45 -15.98 13.90
CA GLN A 315 2.40 -14.97 13.66
C GLN A 315 2.59 -13.72 14.52
N LYS A 316 2.95 -13.86 15.81
CA LYS A 316 3.29 -12.73 16.67
C LYS A 316 4.46 -11.93 16.11
N SER A 317 5.54 -12.62 15.72
CA SER A 317 6.71 -11.99 15.10
C SER A 317 6.35 -11.26 13.81
N MET A 318 5.55 -11.87 12.94
CA MET A 318 5.06 -11.26 11.70
C MET A 318 4.19 -10.02 11.98
N ALA A 319 3.30 -10.08 12.97
CA ALA A 319 2.46 -8.96 13.34
C ALA A 319 3.28 -7.75 13.81
N VAL A 320 4.26 -7.98 14.70
CA VAL A 320 5.16 -6.92 15.17
C VAL A 320 6.00 -6.36 14.04
N MET A 321 6.58 -7.24 13.21
CA MET A 321 7.43 -6.81 12.09
C MET A 321 6.65 -5.99 11.06
N THR A 322 5.46 -6.46 10.64
CA THR A 322 4.64 -5.75 9.65
C THR A 322 4.12 -4.43 10.17
N THR A 323 3.64 -4.40 11.43
CA THR A 323 3.18 -3.16 12.06
C THR A 323 4.33 -2.17 12.22
N GLY A 324 5.50 -2.62 12.68
CA GLY A 324 6.68 -1.77 12.81
C GLY A 324 7.18 -1.23 11.47
N LEU A 325 7.17 -2.05 10.41
CA LEU A 325 7.54 -1.61 9.07
C LEU A 325 6.60 -0.53 8.53
N MET A 326 5.27 -0.74 8.69
CA MET A 326 4.27 0.24 8.26
C MET A 326 4.35 1.54 9.07
N PHE A 327 4.54 1.43 10.39
CA PHE A 327 4.75 2.60 11.26
C PHE A 327 5.97 3.40 10.81
N PHE A 328 7.11 2.74 10.59
CA PHE A 328 8.34 3.38 10.13
C PHE A 328 8.16 4.03 8.76
N MET A 329 7.50 3.34 7.82
CA MET A 329 7.24 3.87 6.48
C MET A 329 6.39 5.16 6.55
N PHE A 330 5.29 5.16 7.31
CA PHE A 330 4.43 6.34 7.45
C PHE A 330 5.14 7.49 8.17
N MET A 331 5.99 7.20 9.16
CA MET A 331 6.82 8.17 9.84
C MET A 331 7.83 8.82 8.90
N GLN A 332 8.52 8.00 8.09
CA GLN A 332 9.55 8.47 7.17
C GLN A 332 9.00 9.37 6.06
N TYR A 333 7.85 9.00 5.48
CA TYR A 333 7.25 9.75 4.38
C TYR A 333 6.26 10.82 4.82
N LYS A 334 6.04 11.00 6.14
CA LYS A 334 5.15 12.00 6.73
C LYS A 334 3.78 12.08 6.03
N TRP A 335 3.13 10.94 5.85
CA TRP A 335 1.85 10.87 5.15
C TRP A 335 0.77 11.66 5.89
N SER A 336 -0.15 12.32 5.14
CA SER A 336 -1.19 13.16 5.72
C SER A 336 -2.11 12.42 6.69
N ALA A 337 -2.65 13.13 7.68
CA ALA A 337 -3.63 12.58 8.63
C ALA A 337 -4.86 12.01 7.92
N ALA A 338 -5.31 12.62 6.80
CA ALA A 338 -6.38 12.11 5.96
C ALA A 338 -6.10 10.68 5.46
N PHE A 339 -4.88 10.42 4.99
CA PHE A 339 -4.48 9.10 4.50
C PHE A 339 -4.38 8.08 5.64
N ILE A 340 -3.76 8.44 6.75
CA ILE A 340 -3.65 7.58 7.94
C ILE A 340 -5.04 7.27 8.49
N PHE A 341 -5.94 8.23 8.54
CA PHE A 341 -7.33 8.06 8.95
C PHE A 341 -8.09 7.08 8.04
N TYR A 342 -7.96 7.23 6.72
CA TYR A 342 -8.55 6.28 5.78
C TYR A 342 -8.08 4.84 6.07
N TRP A 343 -6.78 4.63 6.29
CA TRP A 343 -6.22 3.33 6.64
C TRP A 343 -6.72 2.81 8.00
N LEU A 344 -6.88 3.68 8.97
CA LEU A 344 -7.45 3.33 10.29
C LEU A 344 -8.90 2.80 10.13
N ILE A 345 -9.73 3.50 9.36
CA ILE A 345 -11.12 3.05 9.09
C ILE A 345 -11.13 1.71 8.33
N LEU A 346 -10.29 1.55 7.32
CA LEU A 346 -10.14 0.26 6.62
C LEU A 346 -9.77 -0.88 7.59
N ASN A 347 -8.85 -0.63 8.52
CA ASN A 347 -8.46 -1.62 9.53
C ASN A 347 -9.60 -1.95 10.48
N ILE A 348 -10.34 -0.96 10.96
CA ILE A 348 -11.51 -1.18 11.84
C ILE A 348 -12.54 -2.08 11.13
N ILE A 349 -12.88 -1.77 9.86
CA ILE A 349 -13.80 -2.58 9.08
C ILE A 349 -13.24 -3.99 8.85
N SER A 350 -11.95 -4.11 8.50
CA SER A 350 -11.28 -5.40 8.30
C SER A 350 -11.26 -6.25 9.57
N THR A 351 -11.01 -5.62 10.73
CA THR A 351 -11.02 -6.27 12.05
C THR A 351 -12.41 -6.81 12.36
N ALA A 352 -13.46 -6.02 12.12
CA ALA A 352 -14.84 -6.46 12.28
C ALA A 352 -15.17 -7.64 11.36
N GLN A 353 -14.82 -7.55 10.06
CA GLN A 353 -15.00 -8.63 9.10
C GLN A 353 -14.27 -9.91 9.53
N GLN A 354 -13.01 -9.80 9.96
CA GLN A 354 -12.20 -10.92 10.41
C GLN A 354 -12.79 -11.57 11.68
N TYR A 355 -13.27 -10.77 12.62
CA TYR A 355 -13.93 -11.26 13.81
C TYR A 355 -15.19 -12.08 13.48
N TYR A 356 -16.08 -11.55 12.63
CA TYR A 356 -17.33 -12.22 12.28
C TYR A 356 -17.15 -13.42 11.36
N PHE A 357 -16.30 -13.33 10.36
CA PHE A 357 -16.17 -14.36 9.32
C PHE A 357 -15.07 -15.39 9.58
N VAL A 358 -14.10 -15.10 10.45
CA VAL A 358 -12.98 -16.02 10.73
C VAL A 358 -12.93 -16.42 12.20
N TYR A 359 -12.81 -15.44 13.11
CA TYR A 359 -12.56 -15.73 14.52
C TYR A 359 -13.75 -16.42 15.20
N ARG A 360 -14.94 -15.85 15.11
CA ARG A 360 -16.15 -16.37 15.74
C ARG A 360 -16.52 -17.81 15.29
N PRO A 361 -16.54 -18.12 13.96
CA PRO A 361 -16.80 -19.48 13.49
C PRO A 361 -15.73 -20.49 13.94
N ASN A 362 -14.45 -20.12 13.94
CA ASN A 362 -13.39 -21.01 14.38
C ASN A 362 -13.47 -21.29 15.89
N LYS A 363 -13.76 -20.28 16.72
CA LYS A 363 -13.98 -20.46 18.15
C LYS A 363 -15.17 -21.39 18.45
N ALA A 364 -16.28 -21.25 17.72
CA ALA A 364 -17.45 -22.12 17.87
C ALA A 364 -17.12 -23.59 17.54
N ARG A 365 -16.37 -23.83 16.47
CA ARG A 365 -15.92 -25.18 16.07
C ARG A 365 -14.99 -25.84 17.08
N LEU A 366 -14.05 -25.07 17.63
CA LEU A 366 -13.18 -25.56 18.70
C LEU A 366 -13.97 -25.91 19.98
N ALA A 367 -15.00 -25.14 20.29
CA ALA A 367 -15.85 -25.39 21.45
C ALA A 367 -16.80 -26.60 21.26
N SER A 368 -17.20 -26.91 20.03
CA SER A 368 -18.02 -28.09 19.70
C SER A 368 -17.25 -29.40 19.63
N GLY A 369 -15.92 -29.37 19.84
CA GLY A 369 -15.07 -30.57 19.77
C GLY A 369 -14.97 -31.17 18.37
N GLU A 370 -15.34 -30.42 17.33
CA GLU A 370 -15.17 -30.82 15.94
C GLU A 370 -13.67 -30.94 15.66
N ILE A 371 -13.13 -32.13 15.97
CA ILE A 371 -11.77 -32.52 15.62
C ILE A 371 -11.68 -32.37 14.10
N LEU A 372 -10.72 -31.56 13.64
CA LEU A 372 -10.37 -31.49 12.22
C LEU A 372 -10.33 -32.91 11.68
N PRO A 373 -10.98 -33.26 10.56
CA PRO A 373 -10.96 -34.59 10.03
C PRO A 373 -9.49 -35.03 9.98
N SER A 374 -9.19 -36.11 10.67
CA SER A 374 -7.95 -36.87 10.47
C SER A 374 -7.76 -37.00 8.96
N PRO A 375 -6.57 -36.87 8.41
CA PRO A 375 -6.37 -37.03 6.99
C PRO A 375 -7.08 -38.34 6.61
N ALA A 376 -8.14 -38.20 5.81
CA ALA A 376 -8.81 -39.37 5.28
C ALA A 376 -7.68 -40.19 4.68
N SER A 377 -7.46 -41.37 5.23
CA SER A 377 -6.56 -42.36 4.67
C SER A 377 -6.78 -42.31 3.17
N GLY A 378 -5.77 -41.82 2.44
CA GLY A 378 -5.79 -41.77 0.98
C GLY A 378 -6.28 -43.12 0.46
N PRO A 379 -6.80 -43.23 -0.76
CA PRO A 379 -7.36 -44.43 -1.29
C PRO A 379 -6.41 -45.60 -0.95
N SER A 380 -6.93 -46.47 -0.11
CA SER A 380 -6.21 -47.59 0.46
C SER A 380 -5.51 -48.33 -0.68
N ALA A 381 -4.20 -48.49 -0.55
CA ALA A 381 -3.41 -49.45 -1.34
C ALA A 381 -3.91 -50.90 -1.14
N LYS A 382 -5.22 -51.13 -1.36
CA LYS A 382 -5.90 -52.42 -1.26
C LYS A 382 -6.21 -53.05 -2.61
N GLU A 383 -5.81 -52.45 -3.72
CA GLU A 383 -6.10 -53.04 -5.04
C GLU A 383 -4.90 -53.56 -5.80
N THR A 384 -3.70 -53.54 -5.25
CA THR A 384 -2.50 -54.17 -5.89
C THR A 384 -2.06 -55.48 -5.27
N SER A 385 -2.69 -55.94 -4.18
CA SER A 385 -2.31 -57.21 -3.52
C SER A 385 -3.12 -58.43 -3.98
N ASN A 386 -4.13 -58.28 -4.81
CA ASN A 386 -4.95 -59.40 -5.30
C ASN A 386 -4.65 -59.82 -6.74
N ARG A 387 -3.57 -59.30 -7.35
CA ARG A 387 -3.14 -59.73 -8.69
C ARG A 387 -1.85 -60.59 -8.67
N GLU A 388 -1.24 -60.79 -7.49
CA GLU A 388 -0.05 -61.65 -7.36
C GLU A 388 -0.30 -63.03 -6.69
N ARG A 389 -1.55 -63.42 -6.40
CA ARG A 389 -1.89 -64.71 -5.80
C ARG A 389 -2.65 -65.68 -6.71
N SER A 390 -2.71 -65.41 -8.02
CA SER A 390 -3.34 -66.36 -8.96
C SER A 390 -2.40 -66.65 -10.12
N GLY A 391 -1.27 -67.33 -9.83
CA GLY A 391 -0.33 -67.65 -10.88
C GLY A 391 0.89 -68.44 -10.42
N ALA A 392 0.74 -69.35 -9.42
CA ALA A 392 1.78 -70.26 -9.07
C ALA A 392 1.23 -71.69 -9.07
N ASN A 393 1.11 -72.28 -10.26
CA ASN A 393 1.27 -73.74 -10.47
C ASN A 393 1.30 -74.01 -11.98
N GLY A 394 2.38 -74.65 -12.47
CA GLY A 394 2.45 -75.17 -13.83
C GLY A 394 3.84 -75.12 -14.43
N SER A 395 4.71 -76.08 -13.92
CA SER A 395 5.70 -76.91 -14.60
C SER A 395 6.48 -76.42 -15.84
N LEU A 396 7.77 -76.37 -15.69
CA LEU A 396 8.83 -77.04 -16.50
C LEU A 396 8.63 -77.15 -18.03
N ASN A 397 9.39 -76.51 -18.87
CA ASN A 397 10.46 -77.11 -19.72
C ASN A 397 11.00 -76.16 -20.78
N ARG A 398 12.29 -75.92 -20.77
CA ARG A 398 13.26 -76.16 -21.85
C ARG A 398 13.35 -75.29 -23.10
N THR A 399 14.61 -74.88 -23.31
CA THR A 399 15.41 -74.65 -24.53
C THR A 399 15.44 -73.30 -25.17
N GLU A 400 16.61 -72.68 -25.01
CA GLU A 400 17.54 -72.19 -26.06
C GLU A 400 16.91 -71.58 -27.33
N THR A 401 17.21 -70.36 -27.63
CA THR A 401 18.07 -69.97 -28.77
C THR A 401 17.98 -68.44 -28.95
N ALA A 402 19.14 -67.78 -28.96
CA ALA A 402 19.32 -66.50 -29.54
C ALA A 402 19.20 -66.50 -31.09
N PRO A 403 18.79 -65.48 -31.77
CA PRO A 403 19.72 -64.85 -32.70
C PRO A 403 19.61 -63.32 -32.88
N LYS A 404 20.77 -62.74 -33.01
CA LYS A 404 21.30 -61.80 -34.02
C LYS A 404 20.56 -60.50 -34.37
N MET A 405 21.36 -59.44 -34.20
CA MET A 405 21.39 -58.17 -34.88
C MET A 405 20.83 -58.15 -36.32
N SER A 406 20.11 -57.09 -36.64
CA SER A 406 20.19 -56.51 -37.98
C SER A 406 20.08 -54.97 -37.91
N THR A 407 21.09 -54.33 -38.41
CA THR A 407 21.27 -52.95 -38.80
C THR A 407 20.34 -52.59 -39.95
N SER A 408 19.69 -51.44 -39.88
CA SER A 408 19.16 -50.76 -41.06
C SER A 408 19.28 -49.25 -40.93
N THR A 409 20.11 -48.73 -41.81
CA THR A 409 20.43 -47.36 -42.14
C THR A 409 19.31 -46.63 -42.91
N GLY A 410 19.13 -45.29 -42.67
CA GLY A 410 18.73 -44.29 -43.56
C GLY A 410 17.42 -43.53 -43.28
N PRO A 411 17.20 -42.36 -43.87
CA PRO A 411 18.08 -41.21 -44.00
C PRO A 411 17.47 -39.88 -43.44
N ARG A 412 18.33 -38.89 -43.21
CA ARG A 412 18.02 -37.49 -42.79
C ARG A 412 17.18 -36.73 -43.83
N PRO A 413 16.27 -35.84 -43.38
CA PRO A 413 15.81 -34.76 -44.26
C PRO A 413 16.41 -33.37 -43.90
N LYS A 414 16.54 -32.58 -44.94
CA LYS A 414 17.29 -31.36 -45.15
C LYS A 414 16.71 -30.11 -44.44
N LYS A 415 17.65 -29.24 -44.00
CA LYS A 415 17.43 -27.82 -43.67
C LYS A 415 16.83 -27.06 -44.85
N ARG A 416 15.83 -26.19 -44.58
CA ARG A 416 15.48 -25.06 -45.45
C ARG A 416 15.82 -23.75 -44.74
N ARG A 417 16.55 -22.91 -45.43
CA ARG A 417 16.91 -21.51 -45.14
C ARG A 417 15.79 -20.54 -45.55
N PRO A 418 15.73 -19.33 -44.97
CA PRO A 418 14.75 -18.30 -45.30
C PRO A 418 15.22 -17.40 -46.45
N ARG A 419 14.26 -16.77 -47.13
CA ARG A 419 14.45 -15.62 -48.03
C ARG A 419 13.20 -14.72 -47.99
N PRO A 420 13.31 -13.48 -48.43
CA PRO A 420 14.04 -12.31 -47.89
C PRO A 420 13.13 -11.36 -47.17
#